data_a7e1aca8606f886bc19d8a7a88b38b6e
#
_entry.id   a7e1aca8606f886bc19d8a7a88b38b6e
#
_cell.length_a   1.000
_cell.length_b   1.000
_cell.length_c   1.000
_cell.angle_alpha   90.00
_cell.angle_beta   90.00
_cell.angle_gamma   90.00
#
_symmetry.space_group_name_H-M   'P 1'
#
loop_
_entity.id
_entity.type
_entity.pdbx_description
1 polymer ?
#
loop_
_entity_poly.entity_id
_entity_poly.type
_entity_poly.pdbx_seq_one_letter_code
_entity_poly.pdbx_strand_id
1 'polypeptide(L)'
;MKFNVATRVIGGFGIVTLLLVVLGFTSYLTNNSLKASSAMMQELSLPALKSTNHLSETLSEQQRQILIAYHTPKSANIPNIRKVFDDHGTQFKNEIANITQLVKSQPELTSLISQLSGSFSSFERDSLAMIAEREASLSKQEQLVNLKKKLENAADDASSELLDIVDLESSQNPDEQSLAASASAIDTS
;
A
#
# COMPACT_ATOMS: atom_id res chain seq x y z
N MET A 1 -21.15 10.68 7.63
CA MET A 1 -20.04 10.93 6.70
C MET A 1 -19.08 9.76 6.76
N LYS A 2 -18.92 8.99 5.68
CA LYS A 2 -17.91 7.92 5.59
C LYS A 2 -16.58 8.61 5.27
N PHE A 3 -15.71 8.77 6.26
CA PHE A 3 -14.36 9.24 6.01
C PHE A 3 -13.63 8.23 5.12
N ASN A 4 -12.99 8.72 4.05
CA ASN A 4 -12.16 7.92 3.16
C ASN A 4 -11.02 7.29 3.98
N VAL A 5 -10.64 6.04 3.67
CA VAL A 5 -9.57 5.30 4.37
C VAL A 5 -8.29 6.12 4.44
N ALA A 6 -7.93 6.81 3.36
CA ALA A 6 -6.78 7.72 3.34
C ALA A 6 -6.86 8.82 4.41
N THR A 7 -8.04 9.40 4.64
CA THR A 7 -8.24 10.44 5.67
C THR A 7 -8.07 9.88 7.08
N ARG A 8 -8.48 8.62 7.31
CA ARG A 8 -8.30 7.94 8.61
C ARG A 8 -6.82 7.64 8.89
N VAL A 9 -6.10 7.15 7.87
CA VAL A 9 -4.66 6.86 7.98
C VAL A 9 -3.86 8.15 8.23
N ILE A 10 -4.14 9.21 7.48
CA ILE A 10 -3.49 10.53 7.67
C ILE A 10 -3.84 11.11 9.05
N GLY A 11 -5.10 10.98 9.48
CA GLY A 11 -5.55 11.44 10.80
C GLY A 11 -4.88 10.67 11.95
N GLY A 12 -4.82 9.33 11.83
CA GLY A 12 -4.12 8.47 12.79
C GLY A 12 -2.63 8.83 12.90
N PHE A 13 -1.98 9.04 11.75
CA PHE A 13 -0.57 9.48 11.70
C PHE A 13 -0.38 10.86 12.36
N GLY A 14 -1.25 11.82 12.09
CA GLY A 14 -1.19 13.15 12.70
C GLY A 14 -1.25 13.07 14.23
N ILE A 15 -2.11 12.21 14.79
CA ILE A 15 -2.22 12.00 16.24
C ILE A 15 -0.93 11.37 16.80
N VAL A 16 -0.40 10.35 16.14
CA VAL A 16 0.85 9.70 16.56
C VAL A 16 2.02 10.66 16.53
N THR A 17 2.15 11.46 15.46
CA THR A 17 3.20 12.48 15.34
C THR A 17 3.06 13.56 16.42
N LEU A 18 1.84 14.00 16.72
CA LEU A 18 1.57 14.98 17.78
C LEU A 18 1.95 14.44 19.14
N LEU A 19 1.64 13.17 19.45
CA LEU A 19 2.03 12.52 20.70
C LEU A 19 3.55 12.36 20.82
N LEU A 20 4.25 12.06 19.72
CA LEU A 20 5.72 12.01 19.71
C LEU A 20 6.35 13.39 19.97
N VAL A 21 5.78 14.45 19.39
CA VAL A 21 6.21 15.85 19.67
C VAL A 21 5.97 16.21 21.12
N VAL A 22 4.82 15.85 21.69
CA VAL A 22 4.50 16.12 23.11
C VAL A 22 5.45 15.35 24.03
N LEU A 23 5.76 14.08 23.74
CA LEU A 23 6.75 13.30 24.47
C LEU A 23 8.16 13.92 24.41
N GLY A 24 8.58 14.37 23.24
CA GLY A 24 9.85 15.09 23.06
C GLY A 24 9.90 16.41 23.83
N PHE A 25 8.79 17.16 23.80
CA PHE A 25 8.69 18.45 24.46
C PHE A 25 8.63 18.32 25.99
N THR A 26 7.88 17.36 26.55
CA THR A 26 7.86 17.08 27.98
C THR A 26 9.22 16.59 28.49
N SER A 27 9.93 15.77 27.73
CA SER A 27 11.33 15.39 28.05
C SER A 27 12.25 16.63 28.08
N TYR A 28 12.06 17.59 27.19
CA TYR A 28 12.81 18.84 27.13
C TYR A 28 12.50 19.77 28.32
N LEU A 29 11.22 19.94 28.69
CA LEU A 29 10.80 20.78 29.83
C LEU A 29 11.24 20.21 31.20
N THR A 30 11.18 18.88 31.35
CA THR A 30 11.65 18.20 32.57
C THR A 30 13.16 18.41 32.78
N ASN A 31 13.93 18.51 31.72
CA ASN A 31 15.36 18.74 31.73
C ASN A 31 15.74 20.13 32.29
N ASN A 32 14.88 21.13 32.12
CA ASN A 32 15.18 22.50 32.58
C ASN A 32 14.99 22.68 34.10
N SER A 33 14.27 21.77 34.76
CA SER A 33 14.05 21.78 36.22
C SER A 33 15.12 21.03 37.01
N LEU A 34 16.02 20.29 36.34
CA LEU A 34 16.88 19.31 37.01
C LEU A 34 18.37 19.62 36.87
N LYS A 35 18.80 20.79 37.37
CA LYS A 35 20.25 21.06 37.65
C LYS A 35 20.90 20.08 38.65
N ALA A 36 20.12 19.13 39.20
CA ALA A 36 20.61 18.16 40.19
C ALA A 36 20.93 16.75 39.62
N SER A 37 20.78 16.49 38.30
CA SER A 37 20.82 15.10 37.83
C SER A 37 21.56 14.89 36.52
N SER A 38 22.88 14.99 36.55
CA SER A 38 23.75 14.46 35.48
C SER A 38 23.47 12.95 35.24
N ALA A 39 23.17 12.20 36.30
CA ALA A 39 22.78 10.79 36.23
C ALA A 39 21.42 10.59 35.51
N MET A 40 20.43 11.40 35.82
CA MET A 40 19.11 11.28 35.23
C MET A 40 19.11 11.62 33.73
N MET A 41 20.02 12.50 33.29
CA MET A 41 20.22 12.82 31.87
C MET A 41 20.82 11.65 31.10
N GLN A 42 21.74 10.91 31.71
CA GLN A 42 22.37 9.76 31.05
C GLN A 42 21.51 8.48 31.11
N GLU A 43 20.78 8.27 32.19
CA GLU A 43 20.01 7.04 32.39
C GLU A 43 18.59 7.11 31.83
N LEU A 44 18.00 8.30 31.69
CA LEU A 44 16.63 8.46 31.22
C LEU A 44 16.52 9.29 29.93
N SER A 45 17.06 10.55 29.90
CA SER A 45 16.80 11.47 28.84
C SER A 45 17.44 11.07 27.51
N LEU A 46 18.71 10.64 27.52
CA LEU A 46 19.39 10.19 26.31
C LEU A 46 18.83 8.88 25.74
N PRO A 47 18.57 7.83 26.54
CA PRO A 47 17.87 6.65 26.05
C PRO A 47 16.48 6.94 25.51
N ALA A 48 15.68 7.77 26.23
CA ALA A 48 14.35 8.14 25.79
C ALA A 48 14.36 8.91 24.46
N LEU A 49 15.30 9.85 24.30
CA LEU A 49 15.48 10.59 23.05
C LEU A 49 15.87 9.65 21.88
N LYS A 50 16.80 8.73 22.14
CA LYS A 50 17.20 7.73 21.14
C LYS A 50 16.01 6.86 20.73
N SER A 51 15.26 6.36 21.68
CA SER A 51 14.05 5.55 21.43
C SER A 51 12.99 6.36 20.69
N THR A 52 12.79 7.63 21.04
CA THR A 52 11.83 8.49 20.31
C THR A 52 12.24 8.71 18.87
N ASN A 53 13.53 8.91 18.59
CA ASN A 53 14.03 9.02 17.22
C ASN A 53 13.81 7.72 16.45
N HIS A 54 14.06 6.57 17.07
CA HIS A 54 13.85 5.27 16.46
C HIS A 54 12.36 4.99 16.20
N LEU A 55 11.45 5.39 17.10
CA LEU A 55 10.01 5.35 16.87
C LEU A 55 9.60 6.20 15.65
N SER A 56 10.16 7.41 15.53
CA SER A 56 9.89 8.29 14.40
C SER A 56 10.38 7.69 13.08
N GLU A 57 11.56 7.08 13.08
CA GLU A 57 12.14 6.41 11.91
C GLU A 57 11.29 5.22 11.47
N THR A 58 10.98 4.31 12.39
CA THR A 58 10.17 3.12 12.09
C THR A 58 8.77 3.48 11.59
N LEU A 59 8.15 4.52 12.16
CA LEU A 59 6.87 5.01 11.71
C LEU A 59 6.95 5.64 10.30
N SER A 60 8.01 6.39 10.02
CA SER A 60 8.25 6.97 8.69
C SER A 60 8.47 5.89 7.64
N GLU A 61 9.18 4.82 7.98
CA GLU A 61 9.36 3.67 7.09
C GLU A 61 8.05 2.92 6.82
N GLN A 62 7.21 2.71 7.84
CA GLN A 62 5.88 2.15 7.62
C GLN A 62 5.03 3.02 6.69
N GLN A 63 5.07 4.33 6.89
CA GLN A 63 4.37 5.28 6.03
C GLN A 63 4.88 5.20 4.59
N ARG A 64 6.18 5.07 4.40
CA ARG A 64 6.79 4.85 3.08
C ARG A 64 6.27 3.55 2.44
N GLN A 65 6.14 2.47 3.18
CA GLN A 65 5.59 1.21 2.65
C GLN A 65 4.13 1.34 2.20
N ILE A 66 3.31 2.12 2.92
CA ILE A 66 1.93 2.43 2.51
C ILE A 66 1.91 3.15 1.15
N LEU A 67 2.77 4.16 0.98
CA LEU A 67 2.88 4.90 -0.28
C LEU A 67 3.36 4.00 -1.42
N ILE A 68 4.33 3.13 -1.17
CA ILE A 68 4.82 2.15 -2.14
C ILE A 68 3.68 1.18 -2.52
N ALA A 69 2.90 0.69 -1.56
CA ALA A 69 1.76 -0.18 -1.82
C ALA A 69 0.71 0.52 -2.71
N TYR A 70 0.42 1.79 -2.42
CA TYR A 70 -0.53 2.57 -3.21
C TYR A 70 -0.09 2.76 -4.66
N HIS A 71 1.20 3.00 -4.90
CA HIS A 71 1.76 3.26 -6.23
C HIS A 71 2.24 2.01 -6.97
N THR A 72 2.30 0.84 -6.31
CA THR A 72 2.74 -0.39 -6.99
C THR A 72 1.78 -0.79 -8.10
N PRO A 73 2.27 -1.16 -9.29
CA PRO A 73 1.43 -1.55 -10.41
C PRO A 73 1.05 -3.03 -10.43
N LYS A 74 1.68 -3.87 -9.61
CA LYS A 74 1.51 -5.34 -9.62
C LYS A 74 1.14 -5.88 -8.25
N SER A 75 0.13 -6.74 -8.21
CA SER A 75 -0.30 -7.42 -6.98
C SER A 75 0.80 -8.28 -6.36
N ALA A 76 1.64 -8.92 -7.16
CA ALA A 76 2.75 -9.77 -6.73
C ALA A 76 3.80 -9.06 -5.83
N ASN A 77 3.88 -7.72 -5.85
CA ASN A 77 4.80 -6.96 -5.02
C ASN A 77 4.24 -6.67 -3.61
N ILE A 78 2.92 -6.75 -3.42
CA ILE A 78 2.26 -6.40 -2.16
C ILE A 78 2.71 -7.26 -0.98
N PRO A 79 2.88 -8.59 -1.09
CA PRO A 79 3.32 -9.42 0.03
C PRO A 79 4.67 -8.97 0.62
N ASN A 80 5.63 -8.59 -0.23
CA ASN A 80 6.92 -8.09 0.25
C ASN A 80 6.80 -6.72 0.94
N ILE A 81 6.00 -5.82 0.39
CA ILE A 81 5.71 -4.51 1.00
C ILE A 81 5.07 -4.69 2.37
N ARG A 82 4.09 -5.59 2.48
CA ARG A 82 3.43 -5.93 3.73
C ARG A 82 4.40 -6.48 4.77
N LYS A 83 5.28 -7.40 4.35
CA LYS A 83 6.31 -7.95 5.24
C LYS A 83 7.20 -6.85 5.83
N VAL A 84 7.71 -5.93 4.99
CA VAL A 84 8.54 -4.81 5.45
C VAL A 84 7.77 -3.90 6.39
N PHE A 85 6.48 -3.64 6.10
CA PHE A 85 5.60 -2.88 6.97
C PHE A 85 5.44 -3.53 8.36
N ASP A 86 5.20 -4.85 8.41
CA ASP A 86 5.04 -5.62 9.65
C ASP A 86 6.35 -5.68 10.45
N ASP A 87 7.51 -5.81 9.79
CA ASP A 87 8.83 -5.80 10.42
C ASP A 87 9.08 -4.47 11.15
N HIS A 88 8.77 -3.32 10.52
CA HIS A 88 8.88 -2.00 11.17
C HIS A 88 7.84 -1.81 12.27
N GLY A 89 6.63 -2.36 12.11
CA GLY A 89 5.61 -2.36 13.16
C GLY A 89 6.05 -3.10 14.42
N THR A 90 6.74 -4.22 14.23
CA THR A 90 7.34 -4.98 15.34
C THR A 90 8.45 -4.20 16.03
N GLN A 91 9.32 -3.52 15.27
CA GLN A 91 10.36 -2.65 15.84
C GLN A 91 9.76 -1.51 16.64
N PHE A 92 8.70 -0.85 16.12
CA PHE A 92 7.99 0.20 16.84
C PHE A 92 7.42 -0.29 18.17
N LYS A 93 6.76 -1.45 18.21
CA LYS A 93 6.20 -2.05 19.42
C LYS A 93 7.28 -2.38 20.44
N ASN A 94 8.41 -2.90 19.99
CA ASN A 94 9.56 -3.19 20.87
C ASN A 94 10.11 -1.90 21.51
N GLU A 95 10.17 -0.83 20.72
CA GLU A 95 10.66 0.46 21.23
C GLU A 95 9.67 1.12 22.20
N ILE A 96 8.37 0.98 21.97
CA ILE A 96 7.33 1.36 22.95
C ILE A 96 7.52 0.60 24.27
N ALA A 97 7.78 -0.71 24.22
CA ALA A 97 8.04 -1.50 25.41
C ALA A 97 9.30 -1.02 26.15
N ASN A 98 10.38 -0.70 25.45
CA ASN A 98 11.60 -0.15 26.01
C ASN A 98 11.35 1.19 26.73
N ILE A 99 10.68 2.14 26.06
CA ILE A 99 10.35 3.44 26.65
C ILE A 99 9.44 3.25 27.88
N THR A 100 8.46 2.35 27.80
CA THR A 100 7.56 2.07 28.94
C THR A 100 8.35 1.64 30.18
N GLN A 101 9.39 0.83 30.02
CA GLN A 101 10.25 0.44 31.12
C GLN A 101 11.08 1.61 31.69
N LEU A 102 11.58 2.48 30.80
CA LEU A 102 12.37 3.65 31.22
C LEU A 102 11.53 4.65 32.02
N VAL A 103 10.26 4.83 31.69
CA VAL A 103 9.39 5.85 32.31
C VAL A 103 8.40 5.31 33.32
N LYS A 104 8.50 4.04 33.73
CA LYS A 104 7.54 3.38 34.65
C LYS A 104 7.30 4.11 35.97
N SER A 105 8.28 4.91 36.43
CA SER A 105 8.17 5.73 37.64
C SER A 105 7.47 7.09 37.41
N GLN A 106 7.07 7.38 36.18
CA GLN A 106 6.47 8.66 35.77
C GLN A 106 5.06 8.43 35.19
N PRO A 107 4.00 8.56 36.04
CA PRO A 107 2.62 8.21 35.61
C PRO A 107 2.13 8.96 34.40
N GLU A 108 2.49 10.25 34.28
CA GLU A 108 2.08 11.08 33.13
C GLU A 108 2.67 10.58 31.81
N LEU A 109 3.97 10.23 31.80
CA LEU A 109 4.64 9.69 30.62
C LEU A 109 4.11 8.29 30.28
N THR A 110 3.85 7.46 31.28
CA THR A 110 3.25 6.14 31.11
C THR A 110 1.87 6.26 30.42
N SER A 111 1.05 7.23 30.84
CA SER A 111 -0.25 7.49 30.20
C SER A 111 -0.11 7.92 28.73
N LEU A 112 0.85 8.81 28.44
CA LEU A 112 1.11 9.25 27.04
C LEU A 112 1.60 8.11 26.14
N ILE A 113 2.46 7.24 26.66
CA ILE A 113 2.95 6.05 25.93
C ILE A 113 1.80 5.07 25.67
N SER A 114 0.90 4.88 26.63
CA SER A 114 -0.29 4.05 26.43
C SER A 114 -1.19 4.62 25.31
N GLN A 115 -1.41 5.93 25.28
CA GLN A 115 -2.15 6.59 24.21
C GLN A 115 -1.45 6.46 22.85
N LEU A 116 -0.14 6.64 22.81
CA LEU A 116 0.67 6.43 21.60
C LEU A 116 0.53 5.00 21.09
N SER A 117 0.64 4.00 21.97
CA SER A 117 0.46 2.58 21.61
C SER A 117 -0.94 2.30 21.05
N GLY A 118 -1.99 2.88 21.64
CA GLY A 118 -3.36 2.75 21.14
C GLY A 118 -3.55 3.38 19.75
N SER A 119 -3.00 4.58 19.57
CA SER A 119 -3.03 5.29 18.28
C SER A 119 -2.25 4.53 17.21
N PHE A 120 -1.09 4.00 17.56
CA PHE A 120 -0.30 3.17 16.65
C PHE A 120 -1.05 1.88 16.24
N SER A 121 -1.72 1.21 17.16
CA SER A 121 -2.51 0.01 16.86
C SER A 121 -3.63 0.31 15.86
N SER A 122 -4.28 1.46 15.98
CA SER A 122 -5.30 1.90 15.03
C SER A 122 -4.71 2.23 13.66
N PHE A 123 -3.58 2.93 13.63
CA PHE A 123 -2.83 3.22 12.41
C PHE A 123 -2.42 1.94 11.68
N GLU A 124 -1.82 0.97 12.40
CA GLU A 124 -1.38 -0.32 11.85
C GLU A 124 -2.55 -1.08 11.23
N ARG A 125 -3.66 -1.21 11.95
CA ARG A 125 -4.87 -1.89 11.45
C ARG A 125 -5.42 -1.23 10.18
N ASP A 126 -5.56 0.09 10.18
CA ASP A 126 -6.14 0.82 9.05
C ASP A 126 -5.19 0.80 7.84
N SER A 127 -3.89 0.82 8.08
CA SER A 127 -2.86 0.68 7.04
C SER A 127 -2.84 -0.70 6.40
N LEU A 128 -2.93 -1.76 7.20
CA LEU A 128 -3.01 -3.14 6.70
C LEU A 128 -4.28 -3.38 5.91
N ALA A 129 -5.42 -2.80 6.33
CA ALA A 129 -6.66 -2.86 5.57
C ALA A 129 -6.51 -2.18 4.20
N MET A 130 -5.86 -1.01 4.14
CA MET A 130 -5.59 -0.30 2.89
C MET A 130 -4.67 -1.09 1.96
N ILE A 131 -3.61 -1.72 2.48
CA ILE A 131 -2.70 -2.56 1.72
C ILE A 131 -3.46 -3.76 1.13
N ALA A 132 -4.33 -4.40 1.92
CA ALA A 132 -5.14 -5.53 1.48
C ALA A 132 -6.17 -5.13 0.40
N GLU A 133 -6.84 -3.99 0.55
CA GLU A 133 -7.74 -3.44 -0.46
C GLU A 133 -6.99 -3.15 -1.78
N ARG A 134 -5.77 -2.62 -1.68
CA ARG A 134 -4.93 -2.37 -2.86
C ARG A 134 -4.56 -3.67 -3.56
N GLU A 135 -4.15 -4.70 -2.83
CA GLU A 135 -3.85 -6.03 -3.37
C GLU A 135 -5.05 -6.61 -4.12
N ALA A 136 -6.23 -6.59 -3.50
CA ALA A 136 -7.46 -7.07 -4.12
C ALA A 136 -7.82 -6.29 -5.39
N SER A 137 -7.64 -4.96 -5.38
CA SER A 137 -7.89 -4.10 -6.54
C SER A 137 -6.95 -4.43 -7.71
N LEU A 138 -5.65 -4.58 -7.44
CA LEU A 138 -4.66 -4.95 -8.45
C LEU A 138 -4.92 -6.33 -9.03
N SER A 139 -5.23 -7.32 -8.19
CA SER A 139 -5.59 -8.67 -8.63
C SER A 139 -6.80 -8.67 -9.56
N LYS A 140 -7.84 -7.88 -9.24
CA LYS A 140 -9.00 -7.72 -10.13
C LYS A 140 -8.63 -7.06 -11.45
N GLN A 141 -7.77 -6.05 -11.44
CA GLN A 141 -7.29 -5.41 -12.67
C GLN A 141 -6.52 -6.39 -13.56
N GLU A 142 -5.63 -7.19 -12.97
CA GLU A 142 -4.88 -8.23 -13.67
C GLU A 142 -5.80 -9.30 -14.27
N GLN A 143 -6.85 -9.70 -13.54
CA GLN A 143 -7.87 -10.62 -14.04
C GLN A 143 -8.65 -10.03 -15.22
N LEU A 144 -9.04 -8.75 -15.13
CA LEU A 144 -9.74 -8.06 -16.22
C LEU A 144 -8.88 -7.98 -17.49
N VAL A 145 -7.59 -7.65 -17.36
CA VAL A 145 -6.65 -7.63 -18.49
C VAL A 145 -6.54 -9.01 -19.12
N ASN A 146 -6.44 -10.07 -18.32
CA ASN A 146 -6.37 -11.44 -18.81
C ASN A 146 -7.66 -11.87 -19.51
N LEU A 147 -8.83 -11.51 -18.95
CA LEU A 147 -10.12 -11.79 -19.58
C LEU A 147 -10.29 -11.06 -20.90
N LYS A 148 -9.89 -9.77 -20.94
CA LYS A 148 -9.90 -8.99 -22.18
C LYS A 148 -9.05 -9.67 -23.26
N LYS A 149 -7.83 -10.07 -22.93
CA LYS A 149 -6.95 -10.78 -23.86
C LYS A 149 -7.55 -12.10 -24.37
N LYS A 150 -8.19 -12.87 -23.48
CA LYS A 150 -8.88 -14.10 -23.87
C LYS A 150 -10.05 -13.82 -24.83
N LEU A 151 -10.81 -12.75 -24.57
CA LEU A 151 -11.90 -12.34 -25.43
C LEU A 151 -11.40 -11.89 -26.82
N GLU A 152 -10.32 -11.10 -26.85
CA GLU A 152 -9.68 -10.67 -28.11
C GLU A 152 -9.21 -11.88 -28.91
N ASN A 153 -8.50 -12.84 -28.29
CA ASN A 153 -8.08 -14.05 -28.98
C ASN A 153 -9.27 -14.88 -29.51
N ALA A 154 -10.33 -15.05 -28.71
CA ALA A 154 -11.51 -15.76 -29.15
C ALA A 154 -12.27 -15.07 -30.30
N ALA A 155 -12.26 -13.73 -30.31
CA ALA A 155 -12.84 -12.97 -31.43
C ALA A 155 -12.00 -13.09 -32.71
N ASP A 156 -10.67 -13.09 -32.58
CA ASP A 156 -9.75 -13.28 -33.72
C ASP A 156 -9.88 -14.72 -34.27
N ASP A 157 -9.96 -15.73 -33.39
CA ASP A 157 -10.19 -17.11 -33.81
C ASP A 157 -11.53 -17.28 -34.53
N ALA A 158 -12.61 -16.73 -33.98
CA ALA A 158 -13.94 -16.78 -34.64
C ALA A 158 -13.95 -16.03 -35.97
N SER A 159 -13.25 -14.90 -36.08
CA SER A 159 -13.11 -14.17 -37.33
C SER A 159 -12.36 -14.98 -38.39
N SER A 160 -11.30 -15.67 -37.98
CA SER A 160 -10.53 -16.55 -38.87
C SER A 160 -11.38 -17.73 -39.36
N GLU A 161 -12.13 -18.38 -38.47
CA GLU A 161 -13.03 -19.49 -38.85
C GLU A 161 -14.13 -19.02 -39.81
N LEU A 162 -14.68 -17.82 -39.60
CA LEU A 162 -15.67 -17.25 -40.53
C LEU A 162 -15.08 -16.96 -41.92
N LEU A 163 -13.86 -16.45 -41.99
CA LEU A 163 -13.15 -16.25 -43.26
C LEU A 163 -12.90 -17.57 -43.99
N ASP A 164 -12.47 -18.60 -43.25
CA ASP A 164 -12.26 -19.93 -43.81
C ASP A 164 -13.57 -20.53 -44.40
N ILE A 165 -14.71 -20.31 -43.72
CA ILE A 165 -16.02 -20.76 -44.18
C ILE A 165 -16.41 -19.98 -45.49
N VAL A 166 -16.21 -18.68 -45.49
CA VAL A 166 -16.49 -17.84 -46.69
C VAL A 166 -15.63 -18.25 -47.90
N ASP A 167 -14.34 -18.52 -47.67
CA ASP A 167 -13.43 -19.00 -48.70
C ASP A 167 -13.81 -20.39 -49.23
N LEU A 168 -14.24 -21.28 -48.33
CA LEU A 168 -14.75 -22.62 -48.72
C LEU A 168 -16.03 -22.51 -49.54
N GLU A 169 -16.98 -21.65 -49.14
CA GLU A 169 -18.23 -21.44 -49.83
C GLU A 169 -18.01 -20.82 -51.25
N SER A 170 -17.11 -19.82 -51.34
CA SER A 170 -16.73 -19.21 -52.61
C SER A 170 -15.99 -20.19 -53.54
N SER A 171 -15.21 -21.11 -53.01
CA SER A 171 -14.50 -22.13 -53.78
C SER A 171 -15.39 -23.28 -54.25
N GLN A 172 -16.54 -23.52 -53.60
CA GLN A 172 -17.51 -24.57 -53.98
C GLN A 172 -18.60 -24.06 -54.94
N ASN A 173 -18.71 -22.75 -55.15
CA ASN A 173 -19.72 -22.18 -56.03
C ASN A 173 -19.08 -21.65 -57.35
N PRO A 174 -18.92 -22.50 -58.39
CA PRO A 174 -18.25 -22.11 -59.64
C PRO A 174 -18.99 -21.02 -60.40
N ASP A 175 -20.29 -20.80 -60.12
CA ASP A 175 -21.09 -19.76 -60.81
C ASP A 175 -20.69 -18.35 -60.35
N GLU A 176 -20.25 -18.14 -59.13
CA GLU A 176 -19.75 -16.85 -58.67
C GLU A 176 -18.35 -16.52 -59.21
N GLN A 177 -17.50 -17.51 -59.39
CA GLN A 177 -16.21 -17.29 -60.06
C GLN A 177 -16.40 -16.93 -61.55
N SER A 178 -17.38 -17.48 -62.19
CA SER A 178 -17.71 -17.15 -63.61
C SER A 178 -18.30 -15.74 -63.72
N LEU A 179 -19.06 -15.31 -62.71
CA LEU A 179 -19.63 -13.94 -62.69
C LEU A 179 -18.55 -12.90 -62.38
N ALA A 180 -17.63 -13.19 -61.48
CA ALA A 180 -16.49 -12.30 -61.16
C ALA A 180 -15.53 -12.18 -62.36
N ALA A 181 -15.27 -13.28 -63.08
CA ALA A 181 -14.45 -13.28 -64.27
C ALA A 181 -15.14 -12.51 -65.44
N SER A 182 -16.46 -12.63 -65.54
CA SER A 182 -17.23 -11.89 -66.56
C SER A 182 -17.34 -10.39 -66.29
N ALA A 183 -17.44 -10.02 -64.98
CA ALA A 183 -17.43 -8.62 -64.55
C ALA A 183 -16.06 -7.96 -64.76
N SER A 184 -14.97 -8.68 -64.57
CA SER A 184 -13.61 -8.21 -64.84
C SER A 184 -13.31 -8.07 -66.31
N ALA A 185 -13.94 -8.87 -67.15
CA ALA A 185 -13.78 -8.78 -68.59
C ALA A 185 -14.55 -7.59 -69.24
N ILE A 186 -15.60 -7.11 -68.60
CA ILE A 186 -16.39 -5.94 -69.05
C ILE A 186 -15.68 -4.62 -68.73
N ASP A 187 -14.87 -4.58 -67.67
CA ASP A 187 -14.15 -3.36 -67.23
C ASP A 187 -12.85 -3.11 -68.03
N THR A 188 -12.48 -4.01 -68.93
CA THR A 188 -11.26 -3.91 -69.79
C THR A 188 -11.56 -3.70 -71.26
N SER A 189 -12.84 -3.48 -71.69
CA SER A 189 -13.26 -3.13 -73.03
C SER A 189 -13.80 -1.71 -73.08
#